data_1424b88633763a5d81111a6a25ffff3c
#
_entry.id   1424b88633763a5d81111a6a25ffff3c
#
_cell.length_a   1.000
_cell.length_b   1.000
_cell.length_c   1.000
_cell.angle_alpha   90.00
_cell.angle_beta   90.00
_cell.angle_gamma   90.00
#
_symmetry.space_group_name_H-M   'P 1'
#
loop_
_entity.id
_entity.type
_entity.pdbx_description
1 polymer ?
#
loop_
_entity_poly.entity_id
_entity_poly.type
_entity_poly.pdbx_seq_one_letter_code
_entity_poly.pdbx_strand_id
1 'polypeptide(L)'
;TAAKRRQSGAVRGAREAIFELTETPMNKCAQKGKSRERDCLNYIRVLQVLDDERLYVCGTYAFQPQCDHLNLGDFSLEGRTEDGRGKCSFDPSQSFTTVMVDGDLYSGTAYNFLGSEPIISRYSRSHYLLRTEYSTSWLNEPSFVFADVIRGGKSRADGEDDKIYYFFTEVSVEYEFFGKLLIPRVARVCKGDLGGERTLQKKWTSFLKAKLVCSMPELNFVFNVVHDIFTLKGAESKDTIFYGVFTSQWGNVGLSAVCAYNATAVEEVFSKGKYMQKATVEQSHTKWVRFNGATPSPRPGACINNLMRQQNINSSLHLPDKTLQFVRDHPLLEDPVLPIGNKPRLITKNVNYTQIVVERVEALDGNTYDVIFTGTDKGILHKSVLFEGEVHIVEEMQLLRSDEPIKNLLLSTETRSLYAGSDSGVVQTPTASCSRYTSCHDCVLARDPYCAWDPKTSSCISIFDEKSEICGVMAISVS
;
A
#
# COMPACT_ATOMS: atom_id res chain seq x y z
N THR A 1 -2.33 -14.77 16.56
CA THR A 1 -1.29 -15.63 16.74
C THR A 1 -0.72 -15.94 18.14
N ALA A 2 -1.26 -16.46 19.07
CA ALA A 2 -0.50 -16.84 20.24
C ALA A 2 -0.51 -18.34 20.40
N ALA A 3 0.52 -18.99 19.90
CA ALA A 3 1.02 -20.14 20.60
C ALA A 3 1.39 -19.65 22.00
N LYS A 4 0.74 -20.18 23.03
CA LYS A 4 1.00 -19.84 24.42
C LYS A 4 2.50 -19.91 24.73
N ARG A 5 3.18 -18.79 24.74
CA ARG A 5 4.33 -18.55 25.60
C ARG A 5 3.93 -17.47 26.60
N ARG A 6 3.48 -17.91 27.75
CA ARG A 6 3.41 -17.07 28.94
C ARG A 6 4.83 -16.60 29.26
N GLN A 7 5.12 -15.35 28.90
CA GLN A 7 6.12 -14.57 29.61
C GLN A 7 5.37 -13.48 30.37
N SER A 8 5.54 -13.52 31.68
CA SER A 8 4.91 -12.70 32.70
C SER A 8 5.32 -11.24 32.55
N GLY A 9 4.41 -10.44 32.05
CA GLY A 9 4.35 -9.01 32.11
C GLY A 9 2.89 -8.64 31.92
N ALA A 10 2.07 -8.82 32.98
CA ALA A 10 0.65 -8.53 32.94
C ALA A 10 0.45 -7.02 32.74
N VAL A 11 0.17 -6.61 31.50
CA VAL A 11 -0.51 -5.32 31.22
C VAL A 11 -1.90 -5.45 31.86
N ARG A 12 -2.16 -4.73 32.94
CA ARG A 12 -3.47 -4.68 33.58
C ARG A 12 -4.48 -4.14 32.56
N GLY A 13 -5.46 -4.98 32.18
CA GLY A 13 -6.56 -4.61 31.32
C GLY A 13 -6.45 -5.04 29.85
N ALA A 14 -5.48 -5.88 29.47
CA ALA A 14 -5.45 -6.44 28.11
C ALA A 14 -6.69 -7.30 27.85
N ARG A 15 -7.47 -6.94 26.83
CA ARG A 15 -8.57 -7.75 26.31
C ARG A 15 -8.03 -8.67 25.23
N GLU A 16 -8.51 -9.90 25.17
CA GLU A 16 -8.08 -10.91 24.20
C GLU A 16 -9.30 -11.46 23.46
N ALA A 17 -9.29 -11.38 22.14
CA ALA A 17 -10.26 -12.06 21.28
C ALA A 17 -9.58 -13.29 20.67
N ILE A 18 -10.18 -14.47 20.85
CA ILE A 18 -9.62 -15.73 20.39
C ILE A 18 -10.38 -16.20 19.15
N PHE A 19 -9.67 -16.30 18.05
CA PHE A 19 -10.14 -16.95 16.82
C PHE A 19 -9.74 -18.43 16.92
N GLU A 20 -10.63 -19.26 17.48
CA GLU A 20 -10.30 -20.65 17.79
C GLU A 20 -10.00 -21.48 16.55
N LEU A 21 -8.82 -22.10 16.52
CA LEU A 21 -8.42 -23.06 15.50
C LEU A 21 -8.47 -24.47 16.08
N THR A 22 -9.33 -25.30 15.50
CA THR A 22 -9.50 -26.72 15.92
C THR A 22 -8.47 -27.63 15.24
N GLU A 23 -8.31 -28.86 15.79
CA GLU A 23 -7.39 -29.86 15.27
C GLU A 23 -7.72 -30.32 13.82
N THR A 24 -9.00 -30.32 13.45
CA THR A 24 -9.43 -30.81 12.13
C THR A 24 -8.87 -29.99 10.97
N PRO A 25 -8.96 -28.65 10.92
CA PRO A 25 -8.31 -27.84 9.89
C PRO A 25 -6.80 -28.01 9.89
N MET A 26 -6.15 -28.06 11.06
CA MET A 26 -4.69 -28.22 11.16
C MET A 26 -4.24 -29.55 10.55
N ASN A 27 -4.95 -30.65 10.84
CA ASN A 27 -4.65 -31.97 10.28
C ASN A 27 -4.84 -32.00 8.75
N LYS A 28 -5.90 -31.41 8.23
CA LYS A 28 -6.13 -31.27 6.78
C LYS A 28 -5.04 -30.45 6.09
N CYS A 29 -4.57 -29.40 6.73
CA CYS A 29 -3.48 -28.57 6.25
C CYS A 29 -2.16 -29.37 6.18
N ALA A 30 -1.81 -30.08 7.25
CA ALA A 30 -0.61 -30.92 7.30
C ALA A 30 -0.65 -32.06 6.27
N GLN A 31 -1.81 -32.69 6.04
CA GLN A 31 -2.00 -33.71 5.00
C GLN A 31 -1.73 -33.19 3.58
N LYS A 32 -1.86 -31.87 3.37
CA LYS A 32 -1.52 -31.20 2.10
C LYS A 32 -0.04 -30.80 1.99
N GLY A 33 0.81 -31.28 2.88
CA GLY A 33 2.26 -31.07 2.84
C GLY A 33 2.73 -29.76 3.48
N LYS A 34 1.88 -29.07 4.26
CA LYS A 34 2.25 -27.84 4.98
C LYS A 34 2.75 -28.15 6.39
N SER A 35 3.66 -27.31 6.92
CA SER A 35 4.17 -27.47 8.29
C SER A 35 3.09 -27.20 9.32
N ARG A 36 2.83 -28.19 10.19
CA ARG A 36 1.83 -28.07 11.26
C ARG A 36 2.16 -26.93 12.23
N GLU A 37 3.45 -26.76 12.55
CA GLU A 37 3.94 -25.84 13.57
C GLU A 37 4.07 -24.39 13.06
N ARG A 38 4.18 -24.19 11.74
CA ARG A 38 4.41 -22.87 11.14
C ARG A 38 3.27 -22.45 10.24
N ASP A 39 2.89 -23.31 9.29
CA ASP A 39 1.99 -22.91 8.22
C ASP A 39 0.52 -23.15 8.59
N CYS A 40 0.24 -24.20 9.39
CA CYS A 40 -1.12 -24.63 9.72
C CYS A 40 -1.65 -23.99 11.02
N LEU A 41 -1.15 -22.81 11.36
CA LEU A 41 -1.68 -21.98 12.43
C LEU A 41 -2.71 -20.98 11.88
N ASN A 42 -3.33 -20.22 12.78
CA ASN A 42 -4.17 -19.10 12.39
C ASN A 42 -3.42 -17.78 12.56
N TYR A 43 -3.12 -17.12 11.47
CA TYR A 43 -2.49 -15.80 11.44
C TYR A 43 -3.53 -14.77 11.02
N ILE A 44 -3.76 -13.77 11.87
CA ILE A 44 -4.61 -12.63 11.49
C ILE A 44 -3.88 -11.83 10.43
N ARG A 45 -4.52 -11.71 9.27
CA ARG A 45 -3.96 -11.03 8.10
C ARG A 45 -4.73 -9.79 7.71
N VAL A 46 -6.04 -9.76 7.94
CA VAL A 46 -6.90 -8.62 7.68
C VAL A 46 -7.42 -8.09 9.00
N LEU A 47 -7.25 -6.79 9.20
CA LEU A 47 -7.81 -6.05 10.32
C LEU A 47 -8.18 -4.67 9.77
N GLN A 48 -9.44 -4.50 9.40
CA GLN A 48 -9.94 -3.29 8.75
C GLN A 48 -11.05 -2.66 9.59
N VAL A 49 -11.04 -1.35 9.71
CA VAL A 49 -12.13 -0.61 10.37
C VAL A 49 -13.37 -0.72 9.49
N LEU A 50 -14.45 -1.25 10.06
CA LEU A 50 -15.74 -1.34 9.39
C LEU A 50 -16.62 -0.13 9.74
N ASP A 51 -16.66 0.19 11.03
CA ASP A 51 -17.33 1.35 11.61
C ASP A 51 -16.68 1.68 12.99
N ASP A 52 -17.23 2.65 13.71
CA ASP A 52 -16.68 3.10 15.00
C ASP A 52 -16.71 2.03 16.09
N GLU A 53 -17.52 0.99 15.95
CA GLU A 53 -17.72 -0.07 16.94
C GLU A 53 -17.10 -1.41 16.54
N ARG A 54 -16.76 -1.62 15.24
CA ARG A 54 -16.41 -2.94 14.74
C ARG A 54 -15.22 -2.92 13.78
N LEU A 55 -14.40 -3.96 13.90
CA LEU A 55 -13.36 -4.31 12.93
C LEU A 55 -13.78 -5.54 12.13
N TYR A 56 -13.44 -5.53 10.84
CA TYR A 56 -13.48 -6.72 10.00
C TYR A 56 -12.15 -7.46 10.13
N VAL A 57 -12.21 -8.73 10.52
CA VAL A 57 -11.03 -9.53 10.87
C VAL A 57 -11.00 -10.79 10.03
N CYS A 58 -9.88 -11.10 9.39
CA CYS A 58 -9.67 -12.38 8.72
C CYS A 58 -8.35 -13.03 9.11
N GLY A 59 -8.36 -14.34 9.24
CA GLY A 59 -7.19 -15.16 9.50
C GLY A 59 -6.99 -16.26 8.47
N THR A 60 -5.78 -16.80 8.38
CA THR A 60 -5.40 -17.89 7.47
C THR A 60 -6.07 -19.22 7.82
N TYR A 61 -6.41 -19.43 9.07
CA TYR A 61 -7.14 -20.58 9.62
C TYR A 61 -6.68 -21.93 9.05
N ALA A 62 -5.37 -22.19 9.15
CA ALA A 62 -4.73 -23.39 8.61
C ALA A 62 -4.99 -23.60 7.11
N PHE A 63 -4.72 -22.59 6.28
CA PHE A 63 -4.96 -22.58 4.84
C PHE A 63 -6.45 -22.77 4.44
N GLN A 64 -7.36 -22.36 5.33
CA GLN A 64 -8.80 -22.26 5.05
C GLN A 64 -9.30 -20.90 5.56
N PRO A 65 -8.91 -19.79 4.91
CA PRO A 65 -9.10 -18.45 5.45
C PRO A 65 -10.56 -18.21 5.81
N GLN A 66 -10.76 -17.61 6.98
CA GLN A 66 -12.05 -17.25 7.54
C GLN A 66 -12.05 -15.82 8.03
N CYS A 67 -13.20 -15.19 7.96
CA CYS A 67 -13.40 -13.81 8.41
C CYS A 67 -14.55 -13.75 9.42
N ASP A 68 -14.52 -12.74 10.29
CA ASP A 68 -15.55 -12.43 11.27
C ASP A 68 -15.52 -10.93 11.60
N HIS A 69 -16.40 -10.49 12.46
CA HIS A 69 -16.45 -9.13 12.98
C HIS A 69 -16.00 -9.13 14.43
N LEU A 70 -15.12 -8.20 14.78
CA LEU A 70 -14.65 -7.97 16.14
C LEU A 70 -15.34 -6.72 16.69
N ASN A 71 -16.13 -6.87 17.73
CA ASN A 71 -16.72 -5.76 18.47
C ASN A 71 -15.66 -5.08 19.36
N LEU A 72 -15.50 -3.78 19.25
CA LEU A 72 -14.51 -3.01 20.01
C LEU A 72 -14.96 -2.70 21.46
N GLY A 73 -16.26 -2.72 21.73
CA GLY A 73 -16.83 -2.43 23.05
C GLY A 73 -16.47 -3.50 24.08
N ASP A 74 -16.75 -4.76 23.79
CA ASP A 74 -16.45 -5.92 24.64
C ASP A 74 -15.23 -6.72 24.18
N PHE A 75 -14.67 -6.38 22.99
CA PHE A 75 -13.53 -7.03 22.35
C PHE A 75 -13.77 -8.52 22.08
N SER A 76 -14.95 -8.84 21.57
CA SER A 76 -15.39 -10.20 21.23
C SER A 76 -15.67 -10.36 19.74
N LEU A 77 -15.47 -11.58 19.22
CA LEU A 77 -15.90 -11.94 17.86
C LEU A 77 -17.42 -12.18 17.85
N GLU A 78 -18.10 -11.75 16.80
CA GLU A 78 -19.56 -11.97 16.65
C GLU A 78 -19.93 -13.46 16.45
N GLY A 79 -18.96 -14.32 16.10
CA GLY A 79 -19.17 -15.75 15.85
C GLY A 79 -19.91 -16.05 14.56
N ARG A 80 -19.97 -15.09 13.65
CA ARG A 80 -20.58 -15.22 12.31
C ARG A 80 -19.50 -15.39 11.26
N THR A 81 -18.76 -16.50 11.37
CA THR A 81 -17.66 -16.77 10.45
C THR A 81 -18.12 -16.91 9.01
N GLU A 82 -17.39 -16.30 8.09
CA GLU A 82 -17.61 -16.38 6.65
C GLU A 82 -16.34 -16.85 5.92
N ASP A 83 -16.53 -17.35 4.69
CA ASP A 83 -15.42 -17.78 3.84
C ASP A 83 -14.49 -16.60 3.52
N GLY A 84 -13.20 -16.77 3.82
CA GLY A 84 -12.15 -15.77 3.61
C GLY A 84 -11.45 -15.86 2.25
N ARG A 85 -11.86 -16.78 1.35
CA ARG A 85 -11.25 -16.90 0.01
C ARG A 85 -11.36 -15.61 -0.79
N GLY A 86 -10.20 -15.15 -1.30
CA GLY A 86 -10.09 -13.91 -2.03
C GLY A 86 -10.20 -12.64 -1.19
N LYS A 87 -10.43 -12.76 0.12
CA LYS A 87 -10.41 -11.67 1.10
C LYS A 87 -9.13 -11.68 1.92
N CYS A 88 -8.59 -12.87 2.17
CA CYS A 88 -7.42 -13.12 2.98
C CYS A 88 -6.54 -14.18 2.29
N SER A 89 -5.23 -14.11 2.49
CA SER A 89 -4.30 -15.11 1.97
C SER A 89 -4.51 -16.47 2.64
N PHE A 90 -4.34 -17.54 1.87
CA PHE A 90 -4.28 -18.91 2.41
C PHE A 90 -2.97 -19.13 3.15
N ASP A 91 -1.86 -18.75 2.52
CA ASP A 91 -0.52 -18.90 3.02
C ASP A 91 -0.13 -17.69 3.90
N PRO A 92 0.32 -17.92 5.15
CA PRO A 92 0.74 -16.83 6.03
C PRO A 92 1.95 -16.05 5.51
N SER A 93 2.76 -16.64 4.62
CA SER A 93 3.92 -15.98 4.02
C SER A 93 3.61 -15.19 2.75
N GLN A 94 2.43 -15.42 2.14
CA GLN A 94 2.05 -14.75 0.89
C GLN A 94 1.73 -13.28 1.12
N SER A 95 2.27 -12.43 0.25
CA SER A 95 1.92 -11.00 0.24
C SER A 95 0.46 -10.82 -0.21
N PHE A 96 -0.20 -9.84 0.38
CA PHE A 96 -1.58 -9.48 0.09
C PHE A 96 -1.82 -8.02 0.48
N THR A 97 -2.92 -7.45 0.00
CA THR A 97 -3.38 -6.13 0.44
C THR A 97 -4.89 -6.09 0.53
N THR A 98 -5.40 -5.26 1.44
CA THR A 98 -6.83 -5.01 1.58
C THR A 98 -7.08 -3.56 1.96
N VAL A 99 -8.21 -3.03 1.50
CA VAL A 99 -8.74 -1.75 1.96
C VAL A 99 -10.26 -1.83 2.06
N MET A 100 -10.81 -1.30 3.16
CA MET A 100 -12.26 -1.16 3.36
C MET A 100 -12.70 0.19 2.83
N VAL A 101 -13.67 0.22 1.92
CA VAL A 101 -14.21 1.45 1.33
C VAL A 101 -15.72 1.41 1.39
N ASP A 102 -16.32 2.25 2.22
CA ASP A 102 -17.78 2.36 2.41
C ASP A 102 -18.48 1.02 2.67
N GLY A 103 -17.83 0.15 3.46
CA GLY A 103 -18.34 -1.17 3.84
C GLY A 103 -18.08 -2.29 2.84
N ASP A 104 -17.48 -2.01 1.70
CA ASP A 104 -17.02 -2.99 0.73
C ASP A 104 -15.52 -3.28 0.93
N LEU A 105 -15.14 -4.56 0.94
CA LEU A 105 -13.75 -4.97 1.04
C LEU A 105 -13.14 -5.13 -0.35
N TYR A 106 -12.10 -4.36 -0.61
CA TYR A 106 -11.25 -4.48 -1.79
C TYR A 106 -9.97 -5.22 -1.41
N SER A 107 -9.60 -6.24 -2.17
CA SER A 107 -8.44 -7.09 -1.87
C SER A 107 -7.59 -7.37 -3.10
N GLY A 108 -6.29 -7.56 -2.87
CA GLY A 108 -5.34 -8.15 -3.79
C GLY A 108 -4.68 -9.35 -3.12
N THR A 109 -4.99 -10.56 -3.58
CA THR A 109 -4.52 -11.82 -2.97
C THR A 109 -4.62 -12.98 -3.96
N ALA A 110 -4.51 -14.23 -3.50
CA ALA A 110 -4.79 -15.42 -4.28
C ALA A 110 -6.15 -16.02 -3.90
N TYR A 111 -6.85 -16.55 -4.89
CA TYR A 111 -8.18 -17.14 -4.71
C TYR A 111 -8.14 -18.63 -4.37
N ASN A 112 -7.00 -19.29 -4.54
CA ASN A 112 -6.84 -20.73 -4.34
C ASN A 112 -5.72 -21.07 -3.35
N PHE A 113 -5.75 -22.30 -2.85
CA PHE A 113 -4.78 -22.85 -1.90
C PHE A 113 -3.34 -22.81 -2.41
N LEU A 114 -3.11 -23.03 -3.70
CA LEU A 114 -1.77 -23.07 -4.30
C LEU A 114 -1.18 -21.67 -4.56
N GLY A 115 -1.97 -20.61 -4.42
CA GLY A 115 -1.54 -19.25 -4.73
C GLY A 115 -1.39 -18.95 -6.23
N SER A 116 -1.84 -19.87 -7.10
CA SER A 116 -1.70 -19.77 -8.56
C SER A 116 -2.79 -18.95 -9.25
N GLU A 117 -3.84 -18.55 -8.52
CA GLU A 117 -4.94 -17.73 -9.03
C GLU A 117 -4.92 -16.33 -8.35
N PRO A 118 -4.01 -15.42 -8.75
CA PRO A 118 -4.00 -14.08 -8.20
C PRO A 118 -5.23 -13.31 -8.65
N ILE A 119 -5.83 -12.56 -7.72
CA ILE A 119 -6.99 -11.73 -8.00
C ILE A 119 -6.91 -10.36 -7.33
N ILE A 120 -7.50 -9.37 -7.99
CA ILE A 120 -7.98 -8.13 -7.40
C ILE A 120 -9.50 -8.21 -7.38
N SER A 121 -10.13 -8.08 -6.21
CA SER A 121 -11.56 -8.30 -6.06
C SER A 121 -12.23 -7.29 -5.13
N ARG A 122 -13.55 -7.16 -5.28
CA ARG A 122 -14.43 -6.44 -4.36
C ARG A 122 -15.47 -7.40 -3.80
N TYR A 123 -15.56 -7.46 -2.49
CA TYR A 123 -16.60 -8.11 -1.73
C TYR A 123 -17.55 -7.07 -1.17
N SER A 124 -18.81 -7.17 -1.54
CA SER A 124 -19.87 -6.26 -1.13
C SER A 124 -21.06 -7.07 -0.61
N ARG A 125 -21.76 -6.53 0.38
CA ARG A 125 -23.02 -7.13 0.85
C ARG A 125 -24.18 -6.88 -0.11
N SER A 126 -24.08 -5.82 -0.92
CA SER A 126 -25.16 -5.37 -1.82
C SER A 126 -24.93 -5.75 -3.28
N HIS A 127 -23.72 -6.18 -3.65
CA HIS A 127 -23.35 -6.46 -5.03
C HIS A 127 -22.67 -7.82 -5.17
N TYR A 128 -22.67 -8.35 -6.39
CA TYR A 128 -21.92 -9.57 -6.70
C TYR A 128 -20.41 -9.37 -6.49
N LEU A 129 -19.72 -10.48 -6.19
CA LEU A 129 -18.28 -10.54 -6.23
C LEU A 129 -17.76 -10.04 -7.60
N LEU A 130 -16.95 -9.02 -7.58
CA LEU A 130 -16.27 -8.48 -8.76
C LEU A 130 -14.78 -8.79 -8.66
N ARG A 131 -14.18 -9.32 -9.73
CA ARG A 131 -12.76 -9.73 -9.73
C ARG A 131 -12.08 -9.51 -11.07
N THR A 132 -10.76 -9.59 -11.09
CA THR A 132 -9.94 -9.60 -12.31
C THR A 132 -10.21 -10.84 -13.17
N GLU A 133 -9.99 -10.72 -14.47
CA GLU A 133 -9.94 -11.87 -15.39
C GLU A 133 -8.74 -12.77 -15.05
N TYR A 134 -8.93 -14.09 -15.18
CA TYR A 134 -7.84 -15.04 -14.96
C TYR A 134 -6.96 -15.08 -16.20
N SER A 135 -5.95 -14.24 -16.21
CA SER A 135 -5.00 -14.08 -17.32
C SER A 135 -3.67 -13.52 -16.81
N THR A 136 -2.56 -14.06 -17.28
CA THR A 136 -1.22 -13.52 -17.04
C THR A 136 -1.02 -12.11 -17.62
N SER A 137 -1.90 -11.70 -18.57
CA SER A 137 -1.94 -10.32 -19.05
C SER A 137 -2.42 -9.35 -17.99
N TRP A 138 -3.36 -9.78 -17.14
CA TRP A 138 -3.91 -8.99 -16.06
C TRP A 138 -2.99 -9.02 -14.85
N LEU A 139 -2.66 -10.21 -14.36
CA LEU A 139 -1.80 -10.41 -13.18
C LEU A 139 -0.87 -11.61 -13.43
N ASN A 140 0.43 -11.36 -13.35
CA ASN A 140 1.44 -12.40 -13.55
C ASN A 140 2.33 -12.55 -12.31
N GLU A 141 2.06 -13.56 -11.47
CA GLU A 141 2.74 -13.81 -10.20
C GLU A 141 2.91 -12.51 -9.35
N PRO A 142 1.82 -11.78 -9.05
CA PRO A 142 1.93 -10.52 -8.34
C PRO A 142 2.28 -10.70 -6.87
N SER A 143 3.07 -9.77 -6.34
CA SER A 143 3.32 -9.57 -4.92
C SER A 143 2.67 -8.25 -4.50
N PHE A 144 1.47 -8.31 -3.95
CA PHE A 144 0.72 -7.13 -3.53
C PHE A 144 1.30 -6.54 -2.25
N VAL A 145 1.41 -5.21 -2.19
CA VAL A 145 1.96 -4.52 -1.02
C VAL A 145 0.99 -3.51 -0.43
N PHE A 146 0.17 -2.84 -1.24
CA PHE A 146 -0.68 -1.76 -0.77
C PHE A 146 -1.91 -1.55 -1.66
N ALA A 147 -3.00 -1.07 -1.05
CA ALA A 147 -4.17 -0.55 -1.76
C ALA A 147 -4.78 0.61 -0.97
N ASP A 148 -5.25 1.63 -1.67
CA ASP A 148 -6.00 2.74 -1.07
C ASP A 148 -6.98 3.35 -2.06
N VAL A 149 -7.96 4.08 -1.52
CA VAL A 149 -8.97 4.83 -2.28
C VAL A 149 -8.56 6.28 -2.44
N ILE A 150 -8.61 6.77 -3.67
CA ILE A 150 -8.59 8.21 -3.97
C ILE A 150 -10.00 8.64 -4.30
N ARG A 151 -10.57 9.44 -3.42
CA ARG A 151 -11.93 9.93 -3.58
C ARG A 151 -11.94 11.11 -4.55
N GLY A 152 -12.82 11.06 -5.53
CA GLY A 152 -13.19 12.24 -6.30
C GLY A 152 -13.99 13.16 -5.38
N GLY A 153 -13.52 14.38 -5.11
CA GLY A 153 -14.26 15.31 -4.27
C GLY A 153 -15.70 15.50 -4.79
N LYS A 154 -16.66 15.74 -3.88
CA LYS A 154 -18.09 15.98 -4.21
C LYS A 154 -18.32 17.11 -5.22
N SER A 155 -17.28 17.90 -5.50
CA SER A 155 -17.26 19.04 -6.44
C SER A 155 -16.63 18.73 -7.79
N ARG A 156 -16.26 17.48 -8.10
CA ARG A 156 -15.72 17.14 -9.43
C ARG A 156 -16.78 17.40 -10.51
N ALA A 157 -16.51 18.39 -11.34
CA ALA A 157 -17.42 18.77 -12.44
C ALA A 157 -17.64 17.64 -13.46
N ASP A 158 -16.68 16.69 -13.57
CA ASP A 158 -16.77 15.56 -14.49
C ASP A 158 -17.65 14.42 -13.94
N GLY A 159 -18.00 14.43 -12.63
CA GLY A 159 -18.82 13.41 -11.99
C GLY A 159 -18.20 12.01 -12.03
N GLU A 160 -16.89 11.93 -12.15
CA GLU A 160 -16.17 10.68 -12.20
C GLU A 160 -16.12 10.00 -10.81
N ASP A 161 -16.10 8.68 -10.81
CA ASP A 161 -16.18 7.82 -9.65
C ASP A 161 -14.90 7.83 -8.80
N ASP A 162 -15.01 7.43 -7.52
CA ASP A 162 -13.87 7.10 -6.67
C ASP A 162 -13.05 5.96 -7.28
N LYS A 163 -11.74 5.99 -7.07
CA LYS A 163 -10.81 5.02 -7.65
C LYS A 163 -10.02 4.31 -6.57
N ILE A 164 -9.88 3.00 -6.73
CA ILE A 164 -9.03 2.19 -5.87
C ILE A 164 -7.75 1.87 -6.65
N TYR A 165 -6.61 2.21 -6.05
CA TYR A 165 -5.30 1.93 -6.59
C TYR A 165 -4.66 0.78 -5.82
N TYR A 166 -4.02 -0.14 -6.56
CA TYR A 166 -3.27 -1.27 -6.04
C TYR A 166 -1.82 -1.16 -6.46
N PHE A 167 -0.91 -1.39 -5.54
CA PHE A 167 0.52 -1.40 -5.79
C PHE A 167 1.07 -2.80 -5.55
N PHE A 168 1.88 -3.28 -6.50
CA PHE A 168 2.44 -4.62 -6.46
C PHE A 168 3.67 -4.73 -7.35
N THR A 169 4.45 -5.77 -7.14
CA THR A 169 5.50 -6.20 -8.06
C THR A 169 5.00 -7.43 -8.80
N GLU A 170 5.13 -7.49 -10.11
CA GLU A 170 4.80 -8.68 -10.90
C GLU A 170 5.99 -9.16 -11.72
N VAL A 171 5.94 -10.42 -12.14
CA VAL A 171 6.93 -10.98 -13.06
C VAL A 171 6.62 -10.49 -14.47
N SER A 172 7.64 -9.96 -15.17
CA SER A 172 7.51 -9.63 -16.59
C SER A 172 7.28 -10.88 -17.42
N VAL A 173 6.40 -10.81 -18.40
CA VAL A 173 6.27 -11.87 -19.42
C VAL A 173 7.44 -11.88 -20.41
N GLU A 174 8.25 -10.83 -20.38
CA GLU A 174 9.47 -10.69 -21.15
C GLU A 174 10.64 -11.25 -20.33
N TYR A 175 11.68 -11.76 -20.98
CA TYR A 175 12.92 -12.26 -20.34
C TYR A 175 12.80 -13.59 -19.57
N GLU A 176 11.79 -14.41 -19.80
CA GLU A 176 11.68 -15.75 -19.18
C GLU A 176 12.91 -16.65 -19.34
N PHE A 177 13.77 -16.36 -20.34
CA PHE A 177 14.99 -17.13 -20.64
C PHE A 177 16.19 -16.81 -19.75
N PHE A 178 16.26 -15.60 -19.20
CA PHE A 178 17.43 -15.12 -18.44
C PHE A 178 17.16 -14.99 -16.95
N GLY A 179 16.01 -15.43 -16.50
CA GLY A 179 15.51 -15.24 -15.14
C GLY A 179 14.29 -14.32 -15.10
N LYS A 180 13.53 -14.42 -14.01
CA LYS A 180 12.32 -13.61 -13.81
C LYS A 180 12.70 -12.14 -13.60
N LEU A 181 12.32 -11.27 -14.53
CA LEU A 181 12.43 -9.82 -14.32
C LEU A 181 11.20 -9.33 -13.56
N LEU A 182 11.43 -8.68 -12.44
CA LEU A 182 10.39 -8.08 -11.63
C LEU A 182 10.09 -6.64 -12.08
N ILE A 183 8.81 -6.27 -12.10
CA ILE A 183 8.36 -4.93 -12.49
C ILE A 183 7.37 -4.41 -11.45
N PRO A 184 7.62 -3.25 -10.83
CA PRO A 184 6.65 -2.61 -9.97
C PRO A 184 5.51 -2.00 -10.80
N ARG A 185 4.28 -2.20 -10.34
CA ARG A 185 3.05 -1.80 -11.00
C ARG A 185 2.17 -0.99 -10.07
N VAL A 186 1.42 -0.10 -10.68
CA VAL A 186 0.19 0.45 -10.11
C VAL A 186 -0.97 0.02 -10.99
N ALA A 187 -2.04 -0.50 -10.39
CA ALA A 187 -3.30 -0.80 -11.06
C ALA A 187 -4.44 0.05 -10.48
N ARG A 188 -5.47 0.29 -11.26
CA ARG A 188 -6.64 1.08 -10.86
C ARG A 188 -7.91 0.36 -11.24
N VAL A 189 -8.91 0.41 -10.35
CA VAL A 189 -10.30 0.06 -10.62
C VAL A 189 -11.22 1.18 -10.14
N CYS A 190 -12.42 1.27 -10.74
CA CYS A 190 -13.43 2.26 -10.36
C CYS A 190 -14.38 1.67 -9.32
N LYS A 191 -14.72 2.43 -8.29
CA LYS A 191 -15.58 1.99 -7.19
C LYS A 191 -16.97 1.54 -7.65
N GLY A 192 -17.59 2.30 -8.56
CA GLY A 192 -18.94 2.02 -9.09
C GLY A 192 -18.98 0.99 -10.22
N ASP A 193 -17.87 0.29 -10.51
CA ASP A 193 -17.86 -0.78 -11.51
C ASP A 193 -18.74 -1.94 -11.07
N LEU A 194 -19.61 -2.41 -11.97
CA LEU A 194 -20.53 -3.53 -11.76
C LEU A 194 -20.18 -4.74 -12.65
N GLY A 195 -19.07 -4.66 -13.38
CA GLY A 195 -18.75 -5.61 -14.44
C GLY A 195 -19.49 -5.30 -15.73
N GLY A 196 -19.32 -6.14 -16.74
CA GLY A 196 -20.03 -6.05 -18.01
C GLY A 196 -21.28 -6.93 -18.05
N GLU A 197 -22.22 -6.58 -18.93
CA GLU A 197 -23.47 -7.35 -19.08
C GLU A 197 -23.23 -8.70 -19.78
N ARG A 198 -22.45 -8.73 -20.84
CA ARG A 198 -22.13 -9.93 -21.63
C ARG A 198 -20.67 -10.29 -21.60
N THR A 199 -19.83 -9.35 -21.96
CA THR A 199 -18.37 -9.44 -21.87
C THR A 199 -17.92 -8.96 -20.49
N LEU A 200 -16.95 -9.63 -19.84
CA LEU A 200 -16.48 -9.34 -18.49
C LEU A 200 -17.58 -9.41 -17.41
N GLN A 201 -18.50 -10.36 -17.52
CA GLN A 201 -19.51 -10.62 -16.48
C GLN A 201 -18.84 -10.92 -15.14
N LYS A 202 -19.24 -10.19 -14.09
CA LYS A 202 -18.63 -10.29 -12.74
C LYS A 202 -17.11 -10.09 -12.73
N LYS A 203 -16.60 -9.37 -13.73
CA LYS A 203 -15.18 -8.99 -13.87
C LYS A 203 -15.07 -7.49 -13.98
N TRP A 204 -13.93 -6.96 -13.52
CA TRP A 204 -13.64 -5.53 -13.66
C TRP A 204 -13.67 -5.09 -15.11
N THR A 205 -14.43 -4.04 -15.42
CA THR A 205 -14.39 -3.36 -16.74
C THR A 205 -13.42 -2.20 -16.75
N SER A 206 -13.00 -1.76 -15.56
CA SER A 206 -12.17 -0.58 -15.35
C SER A 206 -10.72 -0.91 -14.98
N PHE A 207 -10.35 -2.20 -14.90
CA PHE A 207 -8.98 -2.60 -14.56
C PHE A 207 -8.00 -2.20 -15.66
N LEU A 208 -7.05 -1.36 -15.29
CA LEU A 208 -5.85 -1.06 -16.05
C LEU A 208 -4.65 -1.08 -15.10
N LYS A 209 -3.45 -1.34 -15.65
CA LYS A 209 -2.19 -1.25 -14.91
C LYS A 209 -1.13 -0.51 -15.70
N ALA A 210 -0.20 0.12 -14.98
CA ALA A 210 0.93 0.84 -15.56
C ALA A 210 2.22 0.48 -14.82
N LYS A 211 3.37 0.69 -15.47
CA LYS A 211 4.68 0.55 -14.85
C LYS A 211 4.90 1.70 -13.87
N LEU A 212 5.35 1.38 -12.66
CA LEU A 212 5.82 2.35 -11.69
C LEU A 212 7.35 2.43 -11.78
N VAL A 213 7.91 3.63 -11.93
CA VAL A 213 9.36 3.81 -12.11
C VAL A 213 9.97 4.39 -10.84
N CYS A 214 11.00 3.72 -10.32
CA CYS A 214 11.91 4.26 -9.32
C CYS A 214 13.33 3.91 -9.77
N SER A 215 14.09 4.90 -10.27
CA SER A 215 15.38 4.64 -10.92
C SER A 215 16.32 5.84 -10.82
N MET A 216 17.61 5.58 -11.01
CA MET A 216 18.66 6.57 -11.25
C MET A 216 19.03 6.48 -12.73
N PRO A 217 18.45 7.30 -13.61
CA PRO A 217 18.69 7.21 -15.05
C PRO A 217 20.16 7.39 -15.45
N GLU A 218 20.86 8.30 -14.75
CA GLU A 218 22.28 8.62 -14.97
C GLU A 218 23.21 7.42 -14.70
N LEU A 219 22.78 6.48 -13.85
CA LEU A 219 23.54 5.27 -13.52
C LEU A 219 22.97 4.00 -14.17
N ASN A 220 21.92 4.14 -14.98
CA ASN A 220 21.13 3.01 -15.51
C ASN A 220 20.72 2.00 -14.42
N PHE A 221 20.46 2.50 -13.20
CA PHE A 221 20.10 1.67 -12.06
C PHE A 221 18.60 1.78 -11.76
N VAL A 222 17.97 0.60 -11.57
CA VAL A 222 16.54 0.53 -11.29
C VAL A 222 16.27 -0.15 -9.95
N PHE A 223 15.33 0.42 -9.21
CA PHE A 223 14.73 -0.16 -8.02
C PHE A 223 13.39 -0.76 -8.44
N ASN A 224 13.38 -2.07 -8.69
CA ASN A 224 12.27 -2.75 -9.37
C ASN A 224 11.45 -3.67 -8.47
N VAL A 225 11.65 -3.60 -7.16
CA VAL A 225 10.84 -4.30 -6.15
C VAL A 225 10.25 -3.26 -5.21
N VAL A 226 8.93 -3.11 -5.20
CA VAL A 226 8.22 -2.28 -4.22
C VAL A 226 7.94 -3.11 -2.97
N HIS A 227 8.21 -2.55 -1.79
CA HIS A 227 8.00 -3.21 -0.50
C HIS A 227 6.79 -2.67 0.25
N ASP A 228 6.57 -1.36 0.17
CA ASP A 228 5.45 -0.70 0.81
C ASP A 228 5.17 0.65 0.16
N ILE A 229 3.93 1.11 0.30
CA ILE A 229 3.45 2.42 -0.19
C ILE A 229 2.67 3.09 0.94
N PHE A 230 2.74 4.40 1.00
CA PHE A 230 1.94 5.24 1.86
C PHE A 230 1.26 6.34 1.05
N THR A 231 -0.03 6.57 1.32
CA THR A 231 -0.79 7.66 0.70
C THR A 231 -0.79 8.88 1.62
N LEU A 232 -0.03 9.90 1.28
CA LEU A 232 -0.10 11.19 1.94
C LEU A 232 -1.22 12.00 1.29
N LYS A 233 -2.38 12.08 1.98
CA LYS A 233 -3.56 12.79 1.49
C LYS A 233 -3.39 14.30 1.72
N GLY A 234 -3.52 15.09 0.66
CA GLY A 234 -3.57 16.55 0.74
C GLY A 234 -4.99 17.06 0.98
N ALA A 235 -5.15 18.39 1.04
CA ALA A 235 -6.45 19.04 1.19
C ALA A 235 -7.42 18.71 0.04
N GLU A 236 -6.87 18.60 -1.17
CA GLU A 236 -7.59 18.13 -2.35
C GLU A 236 -6.96 16.84 -2.88
N SER A 237 -7.73 16.04 -3.63
CA SER A 237 -7.23 14.78 -4.21
C SER A 237 -6.02 14.99 -5.14
N LYS A 238 -5.92 16.14 -5.78
CA LYS A 238 -4.77 16.50 -6.62
C LYS A 238 -3.46 16.69 -5.84
N ASP A 239 -3.55 17.01 -4.54
CA ASP A 239 -2.41 17.24 -3.66
C ASP A 239 -1.93 15.95 -2.98
N THR A 240 -2.56 14.83 -3.32
CA THR A 240 -2.21 13.52 -2.78
C THR A 240 -0.92 13.00 -3.41
N ILE A 241 -0.04 12.47 -2.58
CA ILE A 241 1.26 11.90 -2.98
C ILE A 241 1.33 10.45 -2.48
N PHE A 242 1.74 9.54 -3.35
CA PHE A 242 2.12 8.18 -2.99
C PHE A 242 3.63 8.14 -2.74
N TYR A 243 4.02 7.81 -1.52
CA TYR A 243 5.42 7.53 -1.15
C TYR A 243 5.65 6.03 -1.14
N GLY A 244 6.75 5.57 -1.69
CA GLY A 244 7.06 4.14 -1.70
C GLY A 244 8.50 3.84 -1.41
N VAL A 245 8.74 2.67 -0.80
CA VAL A 245 10.08 2.11 -0.57
C VAL A 245 10.35 0.98 -1.54
N PHE A 246 11.53 1.02 -2.14
CA PHE A 246 11.94 0.13 -3.22
C PHE A 246 13.34 -0.41 -3.00
N THR A 247 13.59 -1.63 -3.51
CA THR A 247 14.93 -2.21 -3.66
C THR A 247 15.14 -2.71 -5.08
N SER A 248 16.36 -3.12 -5.39
CA SER A 248 16.66 -3.85 -6.63
C SER A 248 16.53 -5.35 -6.41
N GLN A 249 15.95 -6.09 -7.37
CA GLN A 249 15.94 -7.55 -7.32
C GLN A 249 17.34 -8.17 -7.34
N TRP A 250 18.32 -7.45 -7.84
CA TRP A 250 19.73 -7.85 -7.82
C TRP A 250 20.37 -7.43 -6.51
N GLY A 251 19.94 -8.08 -5.41
CA GLY A 251 20.15 -7.73 -4.02
C GLY A 251 21.57 -7.58 -3.50
N ASN A 252 22.60 -7.86 -4.32
CA ASN A 252 24.00 -7.76 -3.91
C ASN A 252 24.50 -6.31 -3.72
N VAL A 253 23.66 -5.31 -4.01
CA VAL A 253 24.05 -3.90 -3.96
C VAL A 253 23.65 -3.25 -2.62
N GLY A 254 22.72 -3.85 -1.87
CA GLY A 254 22.26 -3.34 -0.56
C GLY A 254 21.73 -1.90 -0.62
N LEU A 255 21.05 -1.52 -1.71
CA LEU A 255 20.48 -0.19 -1.89
C LEU A 255 18.97 -0.22 -1.70
N SER A 256 18.45 0.74 -0.95
CA SER A 256 17.03 1.06 -0.88
C SER A 256 16.77 2.49 -1.36
N ALA A 257 15.61 2.72 -1.93
CA ALA A 257 15.18 4.03 -2.39
C ALA A 257 13.77 4.37 -1.89
N VAL A 258 13.54 5.64 -1.65
CA VAL A 258 12.21 6.23 -1.48
C VAL A 258 11.87 7.03 -2.73
N CYS A 259 10.78 6.66 -3.41
CA CYS A 259 10.22 7.40 -4.54
C CYS A 259 8.85 7.96 -4.17
N ALA A 260 8.52 9.13 -4.71
CA ALA A 260 7.24 9.80 -4.49
C ALA A 260 6.54 10.05 -5.82
N TYR A 261 5.22 9.85 -5.87
CA TYR A 261 4.42 9.97 -7.08
C TYR A 261 3.21 10.85 -6.83
N ASN A 262 2.98 11.83 -7.69
CA ASN A 262 1.81 12.67 -7.61
C ASN A 262 0.57 11.88 -8.10
N ALA A 263 -0.51 11.85 -7.32
CA ALA A 263 -1.74 11.15 -7.69
C ALA A 263 -2.33 11.69 -9.00
N THR A 264 -2.17 12.98 -9.29
CA THR A 264 -2.59 13.59 -10.56
C THR A 264 -1.81 13.03 -11.75
N ALA A 265 -0.50 12.84 -11.61
CA ALA A 265 0.33 12.24 -12.67
C ALA A 265 -0.04 10.76 -12.89
N VAL A 266 -0.34 10.02 -11.82
CA VAL A 266 -0.87 8.65 -11.92
C VAL A 266 -2.18 8.66 -12.70
N GLU A 267 -3.13 9.53 -12.32
CA GLU A 267 -4.42 9.66 -12.99
C GLU A 267 -4.28 10.01 -14.49
N GLU A 268 -3.32 10.87 -14.83
CA GLU A 268 -3.06 11.25 -16.22
C GLU A 268 -2.63 10.06 -17.07
N VAL A 269 -1.77 9.18 -16.54
CA VAL A 269 -1.38 7.93 -17.22
C VAL A 269 -2.60 7.06 -17.49
N PHE A 270 -3.50 6.87 -16.51
CA PHE A 270 -4.71 6.06 -16.70
C PHE A 270 -5.73 6.69 -17.64
N SER A 271 -5.86 8.00 -17.65
CA SER A 271 -6.84 8.71 -18.48
C SER A 271 -6.39 8.95 -19.92
N LYS A 272 -5.07 9.08 -20.17
CA LYS A 272 -4.53 9.44 -21.49
C LYS A 272 -3.52 8.45 -22.05
N GLY A 273 -2.94 7.57 -21.23
CA GLY A 273 -1.88 6.63 -21.61
C GLY A 273 -2.26 5.72 -22.77
N LYS A 274 -1.29 5.35 -23.56
CA LYS A 274 -1.44 4.44 -24.70
C LYS A 274 -1.49 3.01 -24.22
N TYR A 275 -2.12 2.13 -25.00
CA TYR A 275 -2.27 0.72 -24.65
C TYR A 275 -1.15 -0.13 -25.22
N MET A 276 -0.84 -1.20 -24.48
CA MET A 276 0.04 -2.28 -24.91
C MET A 276 -0.79 -3.50 -25.33
N GLN A 277 -0.22 -4.31 -26.20
CA GLN A 277 -0.76 -5.61 -26.59
C GLN A 277 0.31 -6.68 -26.48
N LYS A 278 -0.09 -7.93 -26.22
CA LYS A 278 0.81 -9.08 -26.33
C LYS A 278 1.07 -9.40 -27.78
N ALA A 279 2.34 -9.58 -28.14
CA ALA A 279 2.76 -10.08 -29.43
C ALA A 279 3.61 -11.32 -29.24
N THR A 280 3.42 -12.33 -30.10
CA THR A 280 4.29 -13.48 -30.16
C THR A 280 5.46 -13.13 -31.08
N VAL A 281 6.68 -13.24 -30.58
CA VAL A 281 7.92 -13.00 -31.31
C VAL A 281 8.68 -14.34 -31.35
N GLU A 282 9.06 -14.77 -32.56
CA GLU A 282 9.85 -15.99 -32.83
C GLU A 282 9.53 -17.19 -31.93
N GLN A 283 8.81 -18.16 -32.49
CA GLN A 283 8.58 -19.54 -32.00
C GLN A 283 8.15 -19.74 -30.54
N SER A 284 7.43 -18.83 -29.92
CA SER A 284 6.77 -18.96 -28.61
C SER A 284 7.02 -17.85 -27.57
N HIS A 285 7.79 -16.82 -27.91
CA HIS A 285 8.09 -15.75 -26.96
C HIS A 285 7.01 -14.68 -27.00
N THR A 286 6.42 -14.38 -25.87
CA THR A 286 5.46 -13.29 -25.72
C THR A 286 6.17 -12.06 -25.18
N LYS A 287 5.96 -10.91 -25.82
CA LYS A 287 6.34 -9.60 -25.28
C LYS A 287 5.22 -8.60 -25.39
N TRP A 288 5.30 -7.57 -24.61
CA TRP A 288 4.43 -6.42 -24.73
C TRP A 288 4.94 -5.47 -25.83
N VAL A 289 4.04 -5.06 -26.73
CA VAL A 289 4.31 -4.06 -27.76
C VAL A 289 3.24 -3.00 -27.75
N ARG A 290 3.54 -1.80 -28.22
CA ARG A 290 2.56 -0.72 -28.36
C ARG A 290 1.41 -1.17 -29.26
N PHE A 291 0.17 -0.88 -28.84
CA PHE A 291 -0.99 -1.00 -29.69
C PHE A 291 -1.10 0.24 -30.57
N ASN A 292 -1.05 0.07 -31.90
CA ASN A 292 -1.12 1.16 -32.88
C ASN A 292 -2.47 1.25 -33.60
N GLY A 293 -3.45 0.43 -33.20
CA GLY A 293 -4.79 0.44 -33.79
C GLY A 293 -5.70 1.52 -33.24
N ALA A 294 -6.92 1.60 -33.76
CA ALA A 294 -7.94 2.51 -33.27
C ALA A 294 -8.49 2.05 -31.90
N THR A 295 -8.45 2.93 -30.92
CA THR A 295 -9.02 2.70 -29.60
C THR A 295 -10.54 2.93 -29.66
N PRO A 296 -11.38 2.00 -29.15
CA PRO A 296 -12.83 2.20 -29.12
C PRO A 296 -13.24 3.35 -28.20
N SER A 297 -14.43 3.88 -28.46
CA SER A 297 -15.10 4.86 -27.58
C SER A 297 -16.33 4.21 -26.96
N PRO A 298 -16.62 4.48 -25.66
CA PRO A 298 -15.82 5.26 -24.72
C PRO A 298 -14.47 4.61 -24.41
N ARG A 299 -13.53 5.40 -23.83
CA ARG A 299 -12.16 4.94 -23.54
C ARG A 299 -12.19 3.65 -22.71
N PRO A 300 -11.55 2.55 -23.17
CA PRO A 300 -11.50 1.29 -22.42
C PRO A 300 -10.87 1.47 -21.04
N GLY A 301 -11.50 0.90 -20.03
CA GLY A 301 -11.03 0.99 -18.65
C GLY A 301 -11.28 2.32 -17.94
N ALA A 302 -11.94 3.28 -18.58
CA ALA A 302 -12.34 4.54 -17.94
C ALA A 302 -13.47 4.33 -16.91
N CYS A 303 -13.49 5.15 -15.86
CA CYS A 303 -14.62 5.22 -14.95
C CYS A 303 -15.81 5.93 -15.60
N ILE A 304 -17.01 5.59 -15.18
CA ILE A 304 -18.23 6.25 -15.69
C ILE A 304 -18.23 7.70 -15.20
N ASN A 305 -18.42 8.62 -16.15
CA ASN A 305 -18.42 10.06 -15.92
C ASN A 305 -19.66 10.73 -16.54
N ASN A 306 -19.81 12.03 -16.36
CA ASN A 306 -20.96 12.80 -16.87
C ASN A 306 -21.08 12.76 -18.39
N LEU A 307 -19.96 12.76 -19.12
CA LEU A 307 -19.95 12.68 -20.56
C LEU A 307 -20.52 11.34 -21.05
N MET A 308 -20.16 10.24 -20.41
CA MET A 308 -20.71 8.92 -20.71
C MET A 308 -22.21 8.84 -20.37
N ARG A 309 -22.64 9.44 -19.23
CA ARG A 309 -24.05 9.50 -18.86
C ARG A 309 -24.90 10.27 -19.88
N GLN A 310 -24.36 11.34 -20.48
CA GLN A 310 -25.01 12.04 -21.59
C GLN A 310 -25.17 11.17 -22.84
N GLN A 311 -24.35 10.14 -22.99
CA GLN A 311 -24.44 9.13 -24.03
C GLN A 311 -25.29 7.90 -23.64
N ASN A 312 -26.10 8.01 -22.57
CA ASN A 312 -26.90 6.93 -21.99
C ASN A 312 -26.09 5.77 -21.39
N ILE A 313 -24.80 5.95 -21.13
CA ILE A 313 -23.96 4.98 -20.43
C ILE A 313 -23.92 5.37 -18.94
N ASN A 314 -24.91 4.88 -18.18
CA ASN A 314 -25.09 5.25 -16.76
C ASN A 314 -24.33 4.32 -15.78
N SER A 315 -23.91 3.17 -16.26
CA SER A 315 -23.12 2.19 -15.48
C SER A 315 -22.21 1.38 -16.40
N SER A 316 -21.29 0.61 -15.84
CA SER A 316 -20.41 -0.29 -16.59
C SER A 316 -21.15 -1.37 -17.36
N LEU A 317 -22.37 -1.74 -16.91
CA LEU A 317 -23.24 -2.68 -17.63
C LEU A 317 -23.69 -2.18 -19.03
N HIS A 318 -23.71 -0.88 -19.22
CA HIS A 318 -24.09 -0.25 -20.50
C HIS A 318 -22.90 -0.01 -21.45
N LEU A 319 -21.69 -0.40 -21.03
CA LEU A 319 -20.49 -0.24 -21.87
C LEU A 319 -20.60 -1.17 -23.11
N PRO A 320 -20.22 -0.69 -24.31
CA PRO A 320 -20.23 -1.50 -25.52
C PRO A 320 -19.29 -2.71 -25.41
N ASP A 321 -19.74 -3.88 -25.89
CA ASP A 321 -18.95 -5.12 -25.89
C ASP A 321 -17.57 -4.93 -26.53
N LYS A 322 -17.48 -4.13 -27.60
CA LYS A 322 -16.19 -3.82 -28.25
C LYS A 322 -15.20 -3.12 -27.31
N THR A 323 -15.68 -2.21 -26.46
CA THR A 323 -14.87 -1.54 -25.43
C THR A 323 -14.42 -2.52 -24.37
N LEU A 324 -15.31 -3.43 -23.93
CA LEU A 324 -15.01 -4.44 -22.92
C LEU A 324 -14.04 -5.53 -23.43
N GLN A 325 -14.19 -5.97 -24.68
CA GLN A 325 -13.24 -6.88 -25.32
C GLN A 325 -11.85 -6.24 -25.42
N PHE A 326 -11.80 -4.95 -25.77
CA PHE A 326 -10.55 -4.22 -25.84
C PHE A 326 -9.82 -4.18 -24.48
N VAL A 327 -10.51 -3.84 -23.40
CA VAL A 327 -9.91 -3.80 -22.05
C VAL A 327 -9.43 -5.18 -21.60
N ARG A 328 -10.20 -6.23 -21.91
CA ARG A 328 -9.80 -7.60 -21.60
C ARG A 328 -8.45 -7.97 -22.22
N ASP A 329 -8.22 -7.53 -23.46
CA ASP A 329 -7.04 -7.89 -24.23
C ASP A 329 -5.87 -6.91 -24.05
N HIS A 330 -6.13 -5.66 -23.56
CA HIS A 330 -5.15 -4.58 -23.42
C HIS A 330 -5.16 -3.95 -22.01
N PRO A 331 -4.92 -4.70 -20.94
CA PRO A 331 -4.99 -4.16 -19.57
C PRO A 331 -3.76 -3.33 -19.19
N LEU A 332 -2.67 -3.40 -19.95
CA LEU A 332 -1.42 -2.69 -19.67
C LEU A 332 -1.30 -1.41 -20.47
N LEU A 333 -0.95 -0.32 -19.80
CA LEU A 333 -0.60 0.95 -20.41
C LEU A 333 0.91 1.02 -20.72
N GLU A 334 1.26 1.72 -21.80
CA GLU A 334 2.65 1.94 -22.23
C GLU A 334 3.34 2.99 -21.37
N ASP A 335 2.63 4.11 -21.13
CA ASP A 335 3.18 5.24 -20.41
C ASP A 335 3.45 4.85 -18.95
N PRO A 336 4.70 5.00 -18.47
CA PRO A 336 5.03 4.71 -17.09
C PRO A 336 4.61 5.86 -16.18
N VAL A 337 4.38 5.54 -14.91
CA VAL A 337 4.27 6.53 -13.84
C VAL A 337 5.68 6.88 -13.37
N LEU A 338 6.08 8.12 -13.56
CA LEU A 338 7.39 8.64 -13.16
C LEU A 338 7.33 9.26 -11.76
N PRO A 339 8.41 9.15 -10.98
CA PRO A 339 8.49 9.80 -9.68
C PRO A 339 8.62 11.31 -9.83
N ILE A 340 8.21 12.05 -8.81
CA ILE A 340 8.38 13.50 -8.75
C ILE A 340 9.86 13.85 -8.84
N GLY A 341 10.22 14.70 -9.79
CA GLY A 341 11.59 15.07 -10.10
C GLY A 341 12.38 14.02 -10.89
N ASN A 342 11.71 12.97 -11.42
CA ASN A 342 12.27 11.87 -12.22
C ASN A 342 13.43 11.12 -11.52
N LYS A 343 13.54 11.20 -10.21
CA LYS A 343 14.57 10.54 -9.41
C LYS A 343 14.03 10.13 -8.03
N PRO A 344 14.67 9.20 -7.33
CA PRO A 344 14.39 8.93 -5.93
C PRO A 344 14.56 10.16 -5.05
N ARG A 345 13.76 10.27 -4.00
CA ARG A 345 13.91 11.31 -2.96
C ARG A 345 15.03 10.99 -1.97
N LEU A 346 15.20 9.71 -1.65
CA LEU A 346 16.23 9.21 -0.74
C LEU A 346 16.79 7.91 -1.31
N ILE A 347 18.11 7.75 -1.21
CA ILE A 347 18.80 6.47 -1.48
C ILE A 347 19.69 6.17 -0.30
N THR A 348 19.60 4.97 0.23
CA THR A 348 20.43 4.49 1.35
C THR A 348 21.22 3.27 0.95
N LYS A 349 22.44 3.12 1.54
CA LYS A 349 23.31 1.98 1.33
C LYS A 349 23.32 1.08 2.57
N ASN A 350 23.38 -0.24 2.34
CA ASN A 350 23.40 -1.25 3.41
C ASN A 350 22.20 -1.24 4.33
N VAL A 351 21.07 -0.71 3.86
CA VAL A 351 19.79 -0.63 4.58
C VAL A 351 18.68 -1.14 3.66
N ASN A 352 17.89 -2.08 4.14
CA ASN A 352 16.72 -2.58 3.43
C ASN A 352 15.45 -2.02 4.10
N TYR A 353 14.80 -1.06 3.45
CA TYR A 353 13.52 -0.54 3.91
C TYR A 353 12.40 -1.54 3.63
N THR A 354 11.56 -1.76 4.63
CA THR A 354 10.44 -2.71 4.60
C THR A 354 9.08 -2.03 4.65
N GLN A 355 9.00 -0.87 5.34
CA GLN A 355 7.75 -0.15 5.58
C GLN A 355 7.99 1.35 5.49
N ILE A 356 6.91 2.11 5.17
CA ILE A 356 6.95 3.57 5.10
C ILE A 356 5.65 4.18 5.60
N VAL A 357 5.75 5.25 6.40
CA VAL A 357 4.65 6.17 6.69
C VAL A 357 5.15 7.60 6.60
N VAL A 358 4.29 8.55 6.24
CA VAL A 358 4.67 9.96 6.05
C VAL A 358 3.67 10.87 6.74
N GLU A 359 4.17 11.89 7.43
CA GLU A 359 3.35 12.95 8.00
C GLU A 359 3.74 14.30 7.40
N ARG A 360 2.74 15.10 7.06
CA ARG A 360 2.93 16.50 6.67
C ARG A 360 2.80 17.39 7.89
N VAL A 361 3.87 18.10 8.22
CA VAL A 361 3.98 18.91 9.43
C VAL A 361 4.22 20.37 9.04
N GLU A 362 3.42 21.26 9.59
CA GLU A 362 3.67 22.69 9.56
C GLU A 362 4.60 23.04 10.73
N ALA A 363 5.81 23.48 10.41
CA ALA A 363 6.82 23.86 11.39
C ALA A 363 6.68 25.31 11.82
N LEU A 364 7.40 25.71 12.87
CA LEU A 364 7.33 27.07 13.41
C LEU A 364 7.83 28.16 12.47
N ASP A 365 8.57 27.82 11.44
CA ASP A 365 8.99 28.75 10.37
C ASP A 365 7.87 29.05 9.37
N GLY A 366 6.66 28.45 9.57
CA GLY A 366 5.51 28.57 8.68
C GLY A 366 5.61 27.74 7.40
N ASN A 367 6.67 26.96 7.25
CA ASN A 367 6.81 26.03 6.12
C ASN A 367 6.24 24.66 6.46
N THR A 368 5.82 23.94 5.43
CA THR A 368 5.29 22.58 5.54
C THR A 368 6.34 21.59 5.09
N TYR A 369 6.59 20.57 5.91
CA TYR A 369 7.57 19.53 5.66
C TYR A 369 6.92 18.15 5.63
N ASP A 370 7.31 17.33 4.67
CA ASP A 370 6.95 15.91 4.66
C ASP A 370 8.03 15.15 5.46
N VAL A 371 7.61 14.59 6.61
CA VAL A 371 8.44 13.76 7.49
C VAL A 371 8.20 12.32 7.15
N ILE A 372 9.24 11.62 6.75
CA ILE A 372 9.20 10.25 6.25
C ILE A 372 9.78 9.32 7.30
N PHE A 373 8.98 8.36 7.76
CA PHE A 373 9.41 7.30 8.65
C PHE A 373 9.52 6.00 7.87
N THR A 374 10.70 5.38 7.88
CA THR A 374 10.95 4.11 7.19
C THR A 374 11.45 3.05 8.16
N GLY A 375 10.78 1.91 8.17
CA GLY A 375 11.20 0.73 8.92
C GLY A 375 12.17 -0.12 8.12
N THR A 376 13.10 -0.80 8.81
CA THR A 376 14.12 -1.63 8.20
C THR A 376 13.96 -3.12 8.53
N ASP A 377 14.65 -3.96 7.77
CA ASP A 377 14.79 -5.41 8.03
C ASP A 377 15.63 -5.73 9.30
N LYS A 378 16.30 -4.73 9.88
CA LYS A 378 17.10 -4.84 11.10
C LYS A 378 16.44 -4.20 12.33
N GLY A 379 15.13 -3.94 12.28
CA GLY A 379 14.39 -3.38 13.42
C GLY A 379 14.70 -1.91 13.71
N ILE A 380 15.34 -1.20 12.80
CA ILE A 380 15.66 0.22 12.92
C ILE A 380 14.55 1.03 12.23
N LEU A 381 14.16 2.13 12.85
CA LEU A 381 13.32 3.16 12.26
C LEU A 381 14.19 4.36 11.88
N HIS A 382 14.13 4.80 10.64
CA HIS A 382 14.71 6.07 10.20
C HIS A 382 13.62 7.13 10.13
N LYS A 383 13.89 8.28 10.68
CA LYS A 383 13.11 9.50 10.51
C LYS A 383 13.87 10.43 9.55
N SER A 384 13.22 10.81 8.47
CA SER A 384 13.82 11.63 7.42
C SER A 384 12.91 12.80 7.09
N VAL A 385 13.48 13.92 6.67
CA VAL A 385 12.75 15.13 6.32
C VAL A 385 13.13 15.57 4.92
N LEU A 386 12.12 15.91 4.12
CA LEU A 386 12.31 16.54 2.82
C LEU A 386 12.53 18.04 3.01
N PHE A 387 13.75 18.49 2.76
CA PHE A 387 14.16 19.89 2.87
C PHE A 387 14.84 20.33 1.57
N GLU A 388 14.40 21.46 0.99
CA GLU A 388 14.93 22.01 -0.26
C GLU A 388 15.06 21.01 -1.43
N GLY A 389 14.14 20.03 -1.49
CA GLY A 389 14.13 19.01 -2.54
C GLY A 389 15.03 17.79 -2.29
N GLU A 390 15.77 17.78 -1.20
CA GLU A 390 16.58 16.66 -0.73
C GLU A 390 16.04 16.07 0.57
N VAL A 391 16.26 14.79 0.79
CA VAL A 391 15.84 14.10 2.01
C VAL A 391 17.04 13.87 2.90
N HIS A 392 16.95 14.33 4.15
CA HIS A 392 17.96 14.16 5.18
C HIS A 392 17.44 13.23 6.26
N ILE A 393 18.24 12.24 6.67
CA ILE A 393 17.94 11.39 7.82
C ILE A 393 18.22 12.21 9.09
N VAL A 394 17.15 12.50 9.83
CA VAL A 394 17.20 13.30 11.07
C VAL A 394 17.50 12.40 12.27
N GLU A 395 16.97 11.19 12.27
CA GLU A 395 17.07 10.29 13.40
C GLU A 395 17.06 8.83 12.98
N GLU A 396 17.86 8.00 13.65
CA GLU A 396 17.85 6.54 13.56
C GLU A 396 17.53 5.96 14.94
N MET A 397 16.53 5.11 15.04
CA MET A 397 16.08 4.52 16.29
C MET A 397 16.02 2.99 16.20
N GLN A 398 16.76 2.29 17.05
CA GLN A 398 16.62 0.85 17.19
C GLN A 398 15.34 0.53 17.99
N LEU A 399 14.26 0.12 17.33
CA LEU A 399 12.98 -0.18 17.98
C LEU A 399 12.84 -1.64 18.34
N LEU A 400 13.34 -2.54 17.50
CA LEU A 400 13.27 -3.98 17.65
C LEU A 400 14.69 -4.55 17.74
N ARG A 401 14.82 -5.83 18.03
CA ARG A 401 16.14 -6.49 17.98
C ARG A 401 16.70 -6.46 16.56
N SER A 402 18.02 -6.47 16.42
CA SER A 402 18.71 -6.31 15.13
C SER A 402 18.47 -7.45 14.13
N ASP A 403 17.93 -8.57 14.58
CA ASP A 403 17.54 -9.73 13.77
C ASP A 403 16.02 -9.77 13.43
N GLU A 404 15.28 -8.74 13.84
CA GLU A 404 13.83 -8.70 13.78
C GLU A 404 13.36 -7.54 12.87
N PRO A 405 12.80 -7.84 11.67
CA PRO A 405 12.37 -6.82 10.74
C PRO A 405 11.10 -6.11 11.22
N ILE A 406 10.99 -4.82 10.91
CA ILE A 406 9.73 -4.08 11.00
C ILE A 406 8.85 -4.54 9.84
N LYS A 407 7.76 -5.24 10.16
CA LYS A 407 6.82 -5.81 9.18
C LYS A 407 5.56 -4.98 9.00
N ASN A 408 5.26 -4.11 9.96
CA ASN A 408 4.15 -3.16 9.91
C ASN A 408 4.58 -1.86 10.57
N LEU A 409 4.18 -0.76 9.99
CA LEU A 409 4.40 0.57 10.53
C LEU A 409 3.10 1.37 10.43
N LEU A 410 2.64 1.90 11.57
CA LEU A 410 1.44 2.71 11.64
C LEU A 410 1.77 4.05 12.30
N LEU A 411 1.27 5.12 11.73
CA LEU A 411 1.35 6.46 12.29
C LEU A 411 -0.03 6.88 12.81
N SER A 412 -0.08 7.27 14.08
CA SER A 412 -1.24 7.94 14.67
C SER A 412 -0.89 9.42 14.88
N THR A 413 -1.48 10.26 14.06
CA THR A 413 -1.32 11.73 14.18
C THR A 413 -2.04 12.26 15.41
N GLU A 414 -3.11 11.61 15.84
CA GLU A 414 -3.90 11.96 17.02
C GLU A 414 -3.08 11.78 18.31
N THR A 415 -2.44 10.61 18.46
CA THR A 415 -1.63 10.30 19.66
C THR A 415 -0.15 10.66 19.48
N ARG A 416 0.25 11.25 18.35
CA ARG A 416 1.65 11.55 18.03
C ARG A 416 2.57 10.36 18.22
N SER A 417 2.13 9.20 17.79
CA SER A 417 2.83 7.94 18.02
C SER A 417 2.97 7.12 16.75
N LEU A 418 4.09 6.41 16.67
CA LEU A 418 4.36 5.36 15.70
C LEU A 418 4.23 4.00 16.38
N TYR A 419 3.68 3.04 15.66
CA TYR A 419 3.56 1.66 16.10
C TYR A 419 4.31 0.79 15.10
N ALA A 420 5.38 0.15 15.56
CA ALA A 420 6.19 -0.77 14.75
C ALA A 420 5.86 -2.21 15.15
N GLY A 421 5.37 -3.00 14.20
CA GLY A 421 5.00 -4.41 14.40
C GLY A 421 6.03 -5.37 13.83
N SER A 422 6.26 -6.45 14.55
CA SER A 422 7.12 -7.58 14.17
C SER A 422 6.47 -8.91 14.52
N ASP A 423 7.21 -10.01 14.35
CA ASP A 423 6.72 -11.35 14.77
C ASP A 423 6.61 -11.49 16.28
N SER A 424 7.40 -10.75 17.06
CA SER A 424 7.41 -10.84 18.53
C SER A 424 6.39 -9.92 19.19
N GLY A 425 5.94 -8.86 18.53
CA GLY A 425 4.98 -7.92 19.09
C GLY A 425 4.95 -6.56 18.40
N VAL A 426 4.42 -5.57 19.12
CA VAL A 426 4.32 -4.18 18.68
C VAL A 426 5.03 -3.27 19.66
N VAL A 427 5.83 -2.35 19.14
CA VAL A 427 6.49 -1.28 19.91
C VAL A 427 5.83 0.05 19.52
N GLN A 428 5.44 0.82 20.54
CA GLN A 428 5.00 2.20 20.40
C GLN A 428 6.15 3.15 20.71
N THR A 429 6.34 4.16 19.87
CA THR A 429 7.30 5.25 20.08
C THR A 429 6.68 6.60 19.70
N PRO A 430 7.05 7.71 20.35
CA PRO A 430 6.57 9.02 19.92
C PRO A 430 7.16 9.39 18.55
N THR A 431 6.46 10.26 17.81
CA THR A 431 6.94 10.78 16.51
C THR A 431 8.16 11.68 16.65
N ALA A 432 8.39 12.24 17.85
CA ALA A 432 9.52 13.08 18.16
C ALA A 432 10.00 12.89 19.61
N SER A 433 11.31 13.06 19.82
CA SER A 433 11.97 12.97 21.11
C SER A 433 12.85 14.22 21.32
N CYS A 434 12.22 15.42 21.33
CA CYS A 434 12.91 16.70 21.33
C CYS A 434 13.82 16.90 22.55
N SER A 435 13.43 16.40 23.73
CA SER A 435 14.21 16.50 24.96
C SER A 435 15.59 15.84 24.91
N ARG A 436 15.88 15.05 23.90
CA ARG A 436 17.23 14.47 23.66
C ARG A 436 18.27 15.53 23.22
N TYR A 437 17.81 16.64 22.64
CA TYR A 437 18.65 17.74 22.21
C TYR A 437 18.85 18.69 23.40
N THR A 438 20.04 18.67 23.99
CA THR A 438 20.34 19.36 25.25
C THR A 438 20.86 20.78 25.08
N SER A 439 21.13 21.19 23.84
CA SER A 439 21.57 22.56 23.52
C SER A 439 20.68 23.17 22.42
N CYS A 440 20.65 24.51 22.40
CA CYS A 440 19.98 25.25 21.32
C CYS A 440 20.55 24.86 19.95
N HIS A 441 21.86 24.76 19.86
CA HIS A 441 22.55 24.37 18.63
C HIS A 441 22.13 22.99 18.14
N ASP A 442 22.09 21.97 19.01
CA ASP A 442 21.69 20.62 18.64
C ASP A 442 20.22 20.56 18.23
N CYS A 443 19.35 21.29 18.96
CA CYS A 443 17.92 21.35 18.66
C CYS A 443 17.65 21.93 17.28
N VAL A 444 18.31 23.02 16.92
CA VAL A 444 18.14 23.71 15.62
C VAL A 444 18.79 22.92 14.48
N LEU A 445 20.00 22.39 14.70
CA LEU A 445 20.70 21.62 13.67
C LEU A 445 20.13 20.25 13.41
N ALA A 446 19.35 19.70 14.33
CA ALA A 446 18.60 18.47 14.10
C ALA A 446 17.63 18.60 12.90
N ARG A 447 17.18 19.82 12.57
CA ARG A 447 16.21 20.09 11.49
C ARG A 447 14.95 19.24 11.62
N ASP A 448 14.56 18.93 12.87
CA ASP A 448 13.37 18.17 13.16
C ASP A 448 12.15 19.09 13.21
N PRO A 449 11.19 19.02 12.25
CA PRO A 449 10.05 19.92 12.19
C PRO A 449 9.13 19.84 13.41
N TYR A 450 9.23 18.76 14.20
CA TYR A 450 8.47 18.60 15.44
C TYR A 450 9.07 19.33 16.63
N CYS A 451 10.31 19.82 16.53
CA CYS A 451 11.08 20.31 17.67
C CYS A 451 11.42 21.80 17.54
N ALA A 452 11.42 22.48 18.66
CA ALA A 452 11.85 23.87 18.77
C ALA A 452 12.59 24.15 20.07
N TRP A 453 13.50 25.12 20.03
CA TRP A 453 14.18 25.58 21.23
C TRP A 453 13.36 26.64 21.96
N ASP A 454 13.06 26.38 23.23
CA ASP A 454 12.44 27.37 24.12
C ASP A 454 13.53 28.09 24.95
N PRO A 455 13.76 29.39 24.71
CA PRO A 455 14.77 30.18 25.46
C PRO A 455 14.40 30.36 26.94
N LYS A 456 13.07 30.30 27.29
CA LYS A 456 12.61 30.51 28.68
C LYS A 456 12.98 29.34 29.57
N THR A 457 12.76 28.12 29.07
CA THR A 457 13.09 26.89 29.79
C THR A 457 14.48 26.36 29.48
N SER A 458 15.19 26.97 28.50
CA SER A 458 16.48 26.52 27.99
C SER A 458 16.45 25.02 27.62
N SER A 459 15.40 24.61 26.92
CA SER A 459 15.21 23.23 26.51
C SER A 459 14.65 23.11 25.09
N CYS A 460 14.93 21.98 24.43
CA CYS A 460 14.27 21.61 23.18
C CYS A 460 12.95 20.93 23.47
N ILE A 461 11.87 21.49 22.96
CA ILE A 461 10.48 21.05 23.24
C ILE A 461 9.76 20.67 21.96
N SER A 462 8.70 19.89 22.08
CA SER A 462 7.78 19.59 20.99
C SER A 462 6.94 20.81 20.66
N ILE A 463 6.78 21.13 19.38
CA ILE A 463 5.88 22.23 18.93
C ILE A 463 4.41 21.96 19.19
N PHE A 464 4.06 20.73 19.56
CA PHE A 464 2.70 20.29 19.86
C PHE A 464 2.39 20.26 21.36
N ASP A 465 3.38 20.47 22.22
CA ASP A 465 3.15 20.55 23.67
C ASP A 465 2.41 21.87 23.99
N GLU A 466 1.37 21.80 24.82
CA GLU A 466 0.47 22.93 25.06
C GLU A 466 1.17 24.19 25.54
N LYS A 467 0.86 25.30 24.86
CA LYS A 467 0.95 26.69 25.36
C LYS A 467 2.28 27.14 25.94
N SER A 468 3.33 27.10 25.17
CA SER A 468 4.32 28.16 25.29
C SER A 468 4.01 29.22 24.23
N GLU A 469 3.82 30.48 24.63
CA GLU A 469 4.01 31.61 23.73
C GLU A 469 5.47 31.54 23.27
N ILE A 470 5.73 30.72 22.24
CA ILE A 470 7.06 30.55 21.64
C ILE A 470 7.30 31.83 20.86
N CYS A 471 7.84 32.83 21.57
CA CYS A 471 8.25 34.09 20.99
C CYS A 471 9.72 33.96 20.58
N GLY A 472 9.96 33.86 19.30
CA GLY A 472 11.28 34.01 18.71
C GLY A 472 11.95 32.70 18.24
N VAL A 473 11.45 32.17 17.14
CA VAL A 473 12.21 31.20 16.35
C VAL A 473 13.18 31.99 15.48
N MET A 474 14.50 31.79 15.68
CA MET A 474 15.46 32.12 14.64
C MET A 474 15.31 31.11 13.52
N ALA A 475 14.57 31.48 12.47
CA ALA A 475 14.72 30.84 11.17
C ALA A 475 16.15 31.12 10.71
N ILE A 476 17.05 30.15 10.81
CA ILE A 476 18.36 30.27 10.21
C ILE A 476 18.19 30.00 8.72
N SER A 477 18.06 31.10 7.95
CA SER A 477 18.39 31.04 6.54
C SER A 477 19.92 30.86 6.48
N VAL A 478 20.35 29.65 6.14
CA VAL A 478 21.75 29.43 5.79
C VAL A 478 21.89 29.91 4.36
N SER A 479 22.49 31.13 4.22
CA SER A 479 23.01 31.66 2.96
C SER A 479 24.24 30.85 2.53
#